data_0d62fc623bcd84c3b6d2fe94733f3a41
#
_entry.id   0d62fc623bcd84c3b6d2fe94733f3a41
#
_cell.length_a   1.000
_cell.length_b   1.000
_cell.length_c   1.000
_cell.angle_alpha   90.00
_cell.angle_beta   90.00
_cell.angle_gamma   90.00
#
_symmetry.space_group_name_H-M   'P 1'
#
loop_
_entity.id
_entity.type
_entity.pdbx_description
1 polymer ?
#
loop_
_entity_poly.entity_id
_entity_poly.type
_entity_poly.pdbx_seq_one_letter_code
_entity_poly.pdbx_strand_id
1 'polypeptide(L)'
;QAISNRADAKPDILAYNYMGYDAVTVGNHEFDKPLNVLLKQMQWAEFPFVTSNIQRNGTPLGVEYLIKEIGGVKIGIFGLTTKNTENVSIHAGEVTFENEVMAARKVVKLLKKQQVNLIIGLVHLGFTESAPGFITSYRLAQEVDGIDILVDGHSHSFIERPEHIHKTTIVTANQSGRYV
;
A
#
# COMPACT_ATOMS: atom_id res chain seq x y z
N GLN A 1 -18.67 -6.44 -1.25
CA GLN A 1 -18.01 -6.56 -2.58
C GLN A 1 -19.00 -6.42 -3.75
N ALA A 2 -20.22 -7.02 -3.75
CA ALA A 2 -21.13 -6.94 -4.90
C ALA A 2 -21.62 -5.49 -5.19
N ILE A 3 -21.92 -4.70 -4.16
CA ILE A 3 -22.31 -3.29 -4.32
C ILE A 3 -21.10 -2.45 -4.75
N SER A 4 -19.96 -2.65 -4.13
CA SER A 4 -18.70 -2.01 -4.47
C SER A 4 -18.33 -2.22 -5.94
N ASN A 5 -18.35 -3.46 -6.40
CA ASN A 5 -18.02 -3.79 -7.80
C ASN A 5 -18.99 -3.16 -8.83
N ARG A 6 -20.29 -3.04 -8.50
CA ARG A 6 -21.30 -2.44 -9.40
C ARG A 6 -21.17 -0.91 -9.47
N ALA A 7 -20.70 -0.28 -8.41
CA ALA A 7 -20.59 1.18 -8.28
C ALA A 7 -19.14 1.68 -8.38
N ASP A 8 -18.24 0.90 -8.99
CA ASP A 8 -16.81 1.24 -9.15
C ASP A 8 -16.14 1.65 -7.83
N ALA A 9 -16.50 0.98 -6.73
CA ALA A 9 -16.06 1.24 -5.35
C ALA A 9 -16.38 2.66 -4.82
N LYS A 10 -17.24 3.43 -5.48
CA LYS A 10 -17.59 4.78 -5.01
C LYS A 10 -18.14 4.82 -3.58
N PRO A 11 -19.03 3.89 -3.15
CA PRO A 11 -19.50 3.86 -1.76
C PRO A 11 -18.37 3.65 -0.74
N ASP A 12 -17.37 2.83 -1.10
CA ASP A 12 -16.22 2.55 -0.23
C ASP A 12 -15.34 3.79 -0.08
N ILE A 13 -15.05 4.48 -1.20
CA ILE A 13 -14.27 5.74 -1.16
C ILE A 13 -14.99 6.82 -0.35
N LEU A 14 -16.30 6.97 -0.52
CA LEU A 14 -17.08 7.95 0.27
C LEU A 14 -17.10 7.58 1.76
N ALA A 15 -17.15 6.28 2.09
CA ALA A 15 -17.04 5.84 3.48
C ALA A 15 -15.65 6.17 4.07
N TYR A 16 -14.56 5.97 3.32
CA TYR A 16 -13.21 6.33 3.75
C TYR A 16 -13.06 7.85 3.92
N ASN A 17 -13.63 8.67 3.02
CA ASN A 17 -13.69 10.13 3.20
C ASN A 17 -14.39 10.48 4.52
N TYR A 18 -15.58 9.91 4.77
CA TYR A 18 -16.35 10.14 6.00
C TYR A 18 -15.60 9.71 7.27
N MET A 19 -14.86 8.60 7.20
CA MET A 19 -14.02 8.12 8.32
C MET A 19 -12.73 8.93 8.52
N GLY A 20 -12.40 9.83 7.60
CA GLY A 20 -11.21 10.69 7.70
C GLY A 20 -9.90 9.92 7.47
N TYR A 21 -9.88 9.03 6.49
CA TYR A 21 -8.64 8.32 6.13
C TYR A 21 -7.55 9.31 5.72
N ASP A 22 -6.33 9.08 6.19
CA ASP A 22 -5.17 9.92 5.90
C ASP A 22 -4.45 9.54 4.61
N ALA A 23 -4.46 8.25 4.26
CA ALA A 23 -3.87 7.71 3.06
C ALA A 23 -4.35 6.27 2.82
N VAL A 24 -4.27 5.81 1.57
CA VAL A 24 -4.43 4.40 1.21
C VAL A 24 -3.35 3.98 0.24
N THR A 25 -3.10 2.68 0.13
CA THR A 25 -2.34 2.11 -0.99
C THR A 25 -3.25 1.32 -1.92
N VAL A 26 -2.76 1.00 -3.11
CA VAL A 26 -3.47 0.22 -4.12
C VAL A 26 -3.17 -1.26 -3.94
N GLY A 27 -4.18 -2.14 -4.07
CA GLY A 27 -4.00 -3.58 -4.15
C GLY A 27 -4.06 -4.09 -5.60
N ASN A 28 -3.92 -5.40 -5.79
CA ASN A 28 -4.01 -6.01 -7.12
C ASN A 28 -5.43 -5.95 -7.73
N HIS A 29 -6.47 -5.98 -6.89
CA HIS A 29 -7.86 -5.95 -7.34
C HIS A 29 -8.31 -4.61 -7.90
N GLU A 30 -7.60 -3.52 -7.66
CA GLU A 30 -7.82 -2.23 -8.31
C GLU A 30 -7.55 -2.28 -9.82
N PHE A 31 -6.82 -3.31 -10.27
CA PHE A 31 -6.53 -3.58 -11.68
C PHE A 31 -7.40 -4.70 -12.29
N ASP A 32 -8.45 -5.16 -11.61
CA ASP A 32 -9.47 -6.06 -12.16
C ASP A 32 -10.39 -5.33 -13.15
N LYS A 33 -10.44 -4.01 -13.08
CA LYS A 33 -11.15 -3.11 -14.00
C LYS A 33 -10.17 -2.22 -14.75
N PRO A 34 -10.57 -1.63 -15.90
CA PRO A 34 -9.75 -0.68 -16.63
C PRO A 34 -9.23 0.46 -15.73
N LEU A 35 -8.00 0.88 -15.95
CA LEU A 35 -7.31 1.89 -15.13
C LEU A 35 -8.09 3.19 -14.92
N ASN A 36 -8.93 3.58 -15.90
CA ASN A 36 -9.77 4.76 -15.79
C ASN A 36 -10.77 4.67 -14.61
N VAL A 37 -11.12 3.46 -14.15
CA VAL A 37 -11.97 3.27 -12.95
C VAL A 37 -11.18 3.64 -11.70
N LEU A 38 -9.95 3.14 -11.55
CA LEU A 38 -9.07 3.53 -10.44
C LEU A 38 -8.81 5.04 -10.43
N LEU A 39 -8.57 5.64 -11.60
CA LEU A 39 -8.37 7.09 -11.70
C LEU A 39 -9.61 7.90 -11.25
N LYS A 40 -10.83 7.39 -11.50
CA LYS A 40 -12.06 7.99 -10.97
C LYS A 40 -12.15 7.84 -9.45
N GLN A 41 -11.76 6.68 -8.90
CA GLN A 41 -11.72 6.46 -7.45
C GLN A 41 -10.78 7.47 -6.78
N MET A 42 -9.60 7.69 -7.35
CA MET A 42 -8.65 8.70 -6.90
C MET A 42 -9.23 10.13 -6.93
N GLN A 43 -10.10 10.45 -7.90
CA GLN A 43 -10.77 11.75 -7.97
C GLN A 43 -11.88 11.93 -6.93
N TRP A 44 -12.53 10.84 -6.47
CA TRP A 44 -13.56 10.89 -5.43
C TRP A 44 -12.97 10.90 -4.02
N ALA A 45 -11.71 10.48 -3.87
CA ALA A 45 -11.03 10.42 -2.59
C ALA A 45 -10.58 11.82 -2.12
N GLU A 46 -10.82 12.10 -0.85
CA GLU A 46 -10.32 13.29 -0.14
C GLU A 46 -8.96 13.01 0.54
N PHE A 47 -8.38 11.86 0.28
CA PHE A 47 -7.09 11.39 0.77
C PHE A 47 -6.20 10.94 -0.39
N PRO A 48 -4.87 10.99 -0.26
CA PRO A 48 -3.96 10.54 -1.29
C PRO A 48 -3.90 9.00 -1.38
N PHE A 49 -3.76 8.50 -2.62
CA PHE A 49 -3.29 7.15 -2.88
C PHE A 49 -1.77 7.16 -2.93
N VAL A 50 -1.11 6.41 -2.06
CA VAL A 50 0.35 6.32 -1.99
C VAL A 50 0.82 5.10 -2.77
N THR A 51 1.63 5.31 -3.82
CA THR A 51 2.03 4.27 -4.79
C THR A 51 3.51 4.39 -5.14
N SER A 52 4.39 3.94 -4.23
CA SER A 52 5.84 4.14 -4.38
C SER A 52 6.48 3.26 -5.45
N ASN A 53 5.85 2.11 -5.79
CA ASN A 53 6.37 1.19 -6.81
C ASN A 53 5.48 1.04 -8.04
N ILE A 54 4.42 1.83 -8.19
CA ILE A 54 3.56 1.80 -9.37
C ILE A 54 3.76 3.08 -10.18
N GLN A 55 4.09 2.92 -11.46
CA GLN A 55 4.30 4.06 -12.36
C GLN A 55 3.35 3.99 -13.56
N ARG A 56 2.94 5.17 -14.00
CA ARG A 56 2.23 5.38 -15.25
C ARG A 56 2.98 6.42 -16.08
N ASN A 57 3.41 6.05 -17.29
CA ASN A 57 4.17 6.94 -18.18
C ASN A 57 5.42 7.55 -17.50
N GLY A 58 6.13 6.76 -16.65
CA GLY A 58 7.35 7.20 -15.98
C GLY A 58 7.16 8.09 -14.75
N THR A 59 5.91 8.28 -14.30
CA THR A 59 5.59 9.02 -13.06
C THR A 59 4.80 8.13 -12.10
N PRO A 60 4.88 8.34 -10.77
CA PRO A 60 4.06 7.61 -9.82
C PRO A 60 2.57 7.70 -10.19
N LEU A 61 1.83 6.58 -10.07
CA LEU A 61 0.39 6.53 -10.37
C LEU A 61 -0.42 7.45 -9.43
N GLY A 62 -0.06 7.45 -8.15
CA GLY A 62 -0.57 8.35 -7.12
C GLY A 62 0.56 9.26 -6.63
N VAL A 63 0.70 9.43 -5.31
CA VAL A 63 1.85 10.11 -4.72
C VAL A 63 2.93 9.08 -4.33
N GLU A 64 4.21 9.41 -4.51
CA GLU A 64 5.30 8.49 -4.19
C GLU A 64 5.40 8.23 -2.68
N TYR A 65 5.18 9.27 -1.88
CA TYR A 65 5.09 9.21 -0.41
C TYR A 65 4.33 10.43 0.12
N LEU A 66 3.90 10.34 1.37
CA LEU A 66 3.24 11.42 2.10
C LEU A 66 4.04 11.72 3.38
N ILE A 67 4.07 12.97 3.80
CA ILE A 67 4.56 13.36 5.12
C ILE A 67 3.42 14.07 5.86
N LYS A 68 3.08 13.58 7.06
CA LYS A 68 2.13 14.21 7.99
C LYS A 68 2.83 14.56 9.28
N GLU A 69 2.39 15.63 9.89
CA GLU A 69 2.84 16.01 11.23
C GLU A 69 1.65 15.94 12.18
N ILE A 70 1.76 15.12 13.21
CA ILE A 70 0.71 14.90 14.22
C ILE A 70 1.34 15.04 15.60
N GLY A 71 0.88 16.03 16.38
CA GLY A 71 1.41 16.26 17.72
C GLY A 71 2.92 16.53 17.78
N GLY A 72 3.49 17.16 16.76
CA GLY A 72 4.92 17.41 16.65
C GLY A 72 5.75 16.21 16.16
N VAL A 73 5.11 15.08 15.84
CA VAL A 73 5.77 13.90 15.27
C VAL A 73 5.59 13.91 13.75
N LYS A 74 6.71 13.92 13.02
CA LYS A 74 6.74 13.88 11.57
C LYS A 74 6.71 12.45 11.08
N ILE A 75 5.63 12.05 10.41
CA ILE A 75 5.37 10.68 9.94
C ILE A 75 5.52 10.64 8.43
N GLY A 76 6.40 9.78 7.93
CA GLY A 76 6.53 9.46 6.52
C GLY A 76 5.72 8.22 6.19
N ILE A 77 4.89 8.29 5.16
CA ILE A 77 4.02 7.19 4.72
C ILE A 77 4.35 6.87 3.26
N PHE A 78 4.58 5.59 2.95
CA PHE A 78 4.78 5.10 1.59
C PHE A 78 3.87 3.92 1.30
N GLY A 79 3.67 3.59 0.01
CA GLY A 79 2.78 2.51 -0.40
C GLY A 79 3.45 1.55 -1.39
N LEU A 80 3.24 0.23 -1.18
CA LEU A 80 3.73 -0.80 -2.11
C LEU A 80 2.62 -1.80 -2.45
N THR A 81 2.59 -2.17 -3.72
CA THR A 81 1.75 -3.26 -4.23
C THR A 81 2.63 -4.37 -4.76
N THR A 82 2.24 -5.62 -4.55
CA THR A 82 3.00 -6.76 -5.07
C THR A 82 3.16 -6.68 -6.59
N LYS A 83 4.40 -6.85 -7.07
CA LYS A 83 4.68 -6.90 -8.50
C LYS A 83 3.98 -8.05 -9.21
N ASN A 84 3.58 -9.10 -8.48
CA ASN A 84 2.77 -10.19 -9.02
C ASN A 84 1.44 -9.71 -9.63
N THR A 85 0.99 -8.51 -9.30
CA THR A 85 -0.17 -7.86 -9.93
C THR A 85 -0.09 -7.85 -11.45
N GLU A 86 1.11 -7.74 -12.03
CA GLU A 86 1.34 -7.82 -13.48
C GLU A 86 0.87 -9.16 -14.08
N ASN A 87 0.88 -10.23 -13.29
CA ASN A 87 0.54 -11.59 -13.74
C ASN A 87 -0.90 -12.00 -13.44
N VAL A 88 -1.51 -11.40 -12.41
CA VAL A 88 -2.81 -11.86 -11.89
C VAL A 88 -3.97 -10.89 -12.19
N SER A 89 -3.68 -9.67 -12.63
CA SER A 89 -4.70 -8.65 -12.89
C SER A 89 -4.76 -8.25 -14.35
N ILE A 90 -5.97 -8.28 -14.93
CA ILE A 90 -6.21 -8.15 -16.38
C ILE A 90 -5.75 -6.79 -16.94
N HIS A 91 -5.90 -5.72 -16.16
CA HIS A 91 -5.62 -4.36 -16.60
C HIS A 91 -4.31 -3.78 -16.02
N ALA A 92 -3.45 -4.63 -15.43
CA ALA A 92 -2.18 -4.20 -14.88
C ALA A 92 -1.17 -3.69 -15.94
N GLY A 93 -1.34 -4.10 -17.21
CA GLY A 93 -0.46 -3.67 -18.31
C GLY A 93 -0.51 -2.19 -18.69
N GLU A 94 -1.44 -1.41 -18.10
CA GLU A 94 -1.50 0.05 -18.29
C GLU A 94 -0.52 0.82 -17.37
N VAL A 95 0.14 0.12 -16.44
CA VAL A 95 1.12 0.64 -15.50
C VAL A 95 2.34 -0.28 -15.44
N THR A 96 3.40 0.16 -14.79
CA THR A 96 4.58 -0.66 -14.50
C THR A 96 4.81 -0.75 -13.00
N PHE A 97 5.27 -1.92 -12.54
CA PHE A 97 5.58 -2.17 -11.14
C PHE A 97 7.11 -2.29 -10.96
N GLU A 98 7.70 -1.40 -10.17
CA GLU A 98 9.07 -1.57 -9.71
C GLU A 98 9.17 -2.70 -8.69
N ASN A 99 10.38 -3.27 -8.55
CA ASN A 99 10.65 -4.23 -7.47
C ASN A 99 10.40 -3.57 -6.11
N GLU A 100 9.68 -4.25 -5.25
CA GLU A 100 9.19 -3.74 -3.97
C GLU A 100 10.33 -3.33 -3.03
N VAL A 101 11.39 -4.15 -2.96
CA VAL A 101 12.56 -3.87 -2.10
C VAL A 101 13.34 -2.65 -2.61
N MET A 102 13.50 -2.52 -3.92
CA MET A 102 14.20 -1.38 -4.52
C MET A 102 13.41 -0.10 -4.29
N ALA A 103 12.11 -0.11 -4.53
CA ALA A 103 11.21 1.02 -4.29
C ALA A 103 11.19 1.42 -2.81
N ALA A 104 11.08 0.44 -1.90
CA ALA A 104 11.13 0.69 -0.46
C ALA A 104 12.45 1.33 -0.02
N ARG A 105 13.60 0.79 -0.46
CA ARG A 105 14.92 1.38 -0.14
C ARG A 105 15.04 2.82 -0.63
N LYS A 106 14.54 3.11 -1.84
CA LYS A 106 14.52 4.46 -2.42
C LYS A 106 13.68 5.40 -1.57
N VAL A 107 12.44 5.06 -1.27
CA VAL A 107 11.51 5.93 -0.55
C VAL A 107 11.91 6.12 0.91
N VAL A 108 12.38 5.08 1.60
CA VAL A 108 12.91 5.18 2.97
C VAL A 108 14.10 6.14 3.02
N LYS A 109 15.01 6.08 2.04
CA LYS A 109 16.13 7.04 1.93
C LYS A 109 15.65 8.48 1.74
N LEU A 110 14.60 8.70 0.93
CA LEU A 110 13.99 10.02 0.74
C LEU A 110 13.37 10.53 2.04
N LEU A 111 12.56 9.71 2.72
CA LEU A 111 11.91 10.06 3.98
C LEU A 111 12.92 10.37 5.09
N LYS A 112 14.00 9.59 5.21
CA LYS A 112 15.10 9.89 6.15
C LYS A 112 15.77 11.24 5.88
N LYS A 113 15.94 11.63 4.60
CA LYS A 113 16.45 12.97 4.23
C LYS A 113 15.49 14.09 4.64
N GLN A 114 14.18 13.82 4.70
CA GLN A 114 13.16 14.76 5.18
C GLN A 114 13.07 14.80 6.71
N GLN A 115 13.93 14.06 7.40
CA GLN A 115 14.01 14.02 8.87
C GLN A 115 12.67 13.62 9.52
N VAL A 116 11.97 12.63 8.95
CA VAL A 116 10.79 12.07 9.58
C VAL A 116 11.16 11.28 10.83
N ASN A 117 10.27 11.27 11.82
CA ASN A 117 10.45 10.57 13.09
C ASN A 117 9.99 9.11 13.01
N LEU A 118 9.00 8.83 12.15
CA LEU A 118 8.38 7.52 11.98
C LEU A 118 8.16 7.24 10.51
N ILE A 119 8.45 6.03 10.05
CA ILE A 119 8.20 5.58 8.67
C ILE A 119 7.21 4.43 8.67
N ILE A 120 6.06 4.63 8.03
CA ILE A 120 4.98 3.66 7.90
C ILE A 120 4.84 3.24 6.44
N GLY A 121 4.90 1.93 6.18
CA GLY A 121 4.56 1.34 4.88
C GLY A 121 3.13 0.82 4.88
N LEU A 122 2.29 1.36 3.98
CA LEU A 122 1.01 0.77 3.63
C LEU A 122 1.28 -0.20 2.48
N VAL A 123 1.16 -1.50 2.73
CA VAL A 123 1.61 -2.48 1.74
C VAL A 123 0.53 -3.50 1.41
N HIS A 124 0.51 -3.96 0.17
CA HIS A 124 -0.35 -5.03 -0.32
C HIS A 124 0.52 -6.15 -0.90
N LEU A 125 1.29 -6.80 -0.02
CA LEU A 125 2.32 -7.79 -0.35
C LEU A 125 1.94 -9.20 0.10
N GLY A 126 1.20 -9.29 1.19
CA GLY A 126 0.93 -10.53 1.92
C GLY A 126 2.01 -10.83 2.95
N PHE A 127 1.57 -11.37 4.09
CA PHE A 127 2.46 -11.75 5.17
C PHE A 127 3.10 -13.11 4.92
N THR A 128 2.32 -14.08 4.42
CA THR A 128 2.77 -15.42 4.07
C THR A 128 3.07 -15.54 2.58
N GLU A 129 4.12 -16.27 2.23
CA GLU A 129 4.43 -16.55 0.83
C GLU A 129 3.30 -17.33 0.16
N SER A 130 2.76 -16.78 -0.92
CA SER A 130 1.80 -17.47 -1.79
C SER A 130 2.51 -18.30 -2.86
N ALA A 131 3.76 -17.94 -3.19
CA ALA A 131 4.64 -18.70 -4.08
C ALA A 131 6.11 -18.27 -3.89
N PRO A 132 7.09 -19.16 -4.18
CA PRO A 132 8.51 -18.84 -4.07
C PRO A 132 8.90 -17.64 -4.95
N GLY A 133 9.66 -16.72 -4.39
CA GLY A 133 10.22 -15.56 -5.10
C GLY A 133 9.42 -14.27 -5.00
N PHE A 134 8.21 -14.29 -4.43
CA PHE A 134 7.48 -13.06 -4.14
C PHE A 134 7.97 -12.38 -2.86
N ILE A 135 7.93 -11.06 -2.87
CA ILE A 135 8.26 -10.26 -1.70
C ILE A 135 7.03 -10.16 -0.80
N THR A 136 7.14 -10.70 0.41
CA THR A 136 6.13 -10.54 1.47
C THR A 136 6.51 -9.38 2.38
N SER A 137 5.57 -8.92 3.20
CA SER A 137 5.87 -7.90 4.23
C SER A 137 6.93 -8.39 5.22
N TYR A 138 6.91 -9.69 5.55
CA TYR A 138 7.94 -10.33 6.38
C TYR A 138 9.33 -10.20 5.74
N ARG A 139 9.46 -10.59 4.47
CA ARG A 139 10.72 -10.51 3.73
C ARG A 139 11.17 -9.06 3.49
N LEU A 140 10.23 -8.16 3.21
CA LEU A 140 10.54 -6.73 3.08
C LEU A 140 11.17 -6.18 4.35
N ALA A 141 10.62 -6.52 5.54
CA ALA A 141 11.15 -6.09 6.83
C ALA A 141 12.55 -6.65 7.11
N GLN A 142 12.88 -7.83 6.57
CA GLN A 142 14.24 -8.39 6.66
C GLN A 142 15.24 -7.67 5.75
N GLU A 143 14.80 -7.21 4.57
CA GLU A 143 15.68 -6.67 3.53
C GLU A 143 15.83 -5.15 3.55
N VAL A 144 14.92 -4.42 4.23
CA VAL A 144 14.88 -2.95 4.21
C VAL A 144 14.89 -2.36 5.61
N ASP A 145 16.02 -1.81 6.01
CA ASP A 145 16.17 -1.13 7.29
C ASP A 145 15.54 0.26 7.30
N GLY A 146 14.89 0.59 8.43
CA GLY A 146 14.37 1.92 8.72
C GLY A 146 12.92 2.13 8.38
N ILE A 147 12.19 1.04 8.23
CA ILE A 147 10.74 1.00 8.30
C ILE A 147 10.37 0.70 9.74
N ASP A 148 9.47 1.49 10.34
CA ASP A 148 9.03 1.27 11.72
C ASP A 148 7.79 0.39 11.77
N ILE A 149 6.82 0.63 10.85
CA ILE A 149 5.56 -0.11 10.81
C ILE A 149 5.23 -0.50 9.36
N LEU A 150 4.80 -1.73 9.16
CA LEU A 150 4.14 -2.20 7.93
C LEU A 150 2.69 -2.58 8.26
N VAL A 151 1.75 -1.94 7.57
CA VAL A 151 0.33 -2.31 7.58
C VAL A 151 0.07 -3.05 6.28
N ASP A 152 -0.18 -4.36 6.37
CA ASP A 152 -0.23 -5.25 5.20
C ASP A 152 -1.62 -5.81 4.93
N GLY A 153 -1.83 -6.22 3.68
CA GLY A 153 -2.99 -6.93 3.16
C GLY A 153 -2.59 -8.04 2.20
N HIS A 154 -3.43 -8.40 1.25
CA HIS A 154 -3.24 -9.36 0.15
C HIS A 154 -3.45 -10.84 0.53
N SER A 155 -2.66 -11.41 1.41
CA SER A 155 -2.74 -12.84 1.78
C SER A 155 -3.90 -13.18 2.72
N HIS A 156 -4.71 -12.19 3.13
CA HIS A 156 -5.80 -12.34 4.08
C HIS A 156 -5.35 -12.98 5.41
N SER A 157 -4.08 -12.82 5.75
CA SER A 157 -3.52 -13.37 6.98
C SER A 157 -4.12 -12.68 8.20
N PHE A 158 -4.42 -13.47 9.22
CA PHE A 158 -4.80 -12.98 10.53
C PHE A 158 -3.61 -13.09 11.47
N ILE A 159 -3.10 -11.95 11.92
CA ILE A 159 -2.04 -11.87 12.92
C ILE A 159 -2.67 -11.31 14.20
N GLU A 160 -2.84 -12.20 15.19
CA GLU A 160 -3.49 -11.85 16.46
C GLU A 160 -2.68 -10.81 17.26
N ARG A 161 -1.37 -10.85 17.11
CA ARG A 161 -0.42 -9.92 17.76
C ARG A 161 0.55 -9.40 16.70
N PRO A 162 1.00 -8.12 16.80
CA PRO A 162 2.00 -7.59 15.89
C PRO A 162 3.23 -8.47 15.83
N GLU A 163 3.73 -8.74 14.62
CA GLU A 163 5.00 -9.42 14.41
C GLU A 163 6.14 -8.40 14.37
N HIS A 164 7.27 -8.76 14.96
CA HIS A 164 8.44 -7.90 15.02
C HIS A 164 9.61 -8.54 14.28
N ILE A 165 10.02 -7.92 13.19
CA ILE A 165 11.17 -8.34 12.39
C ILE A 165 12.22 -7.23 12.47
N HIS A 166 13.34 -7.50 13.12
CA HIS A 166 14.34 -6.48 13.47
C HIS A 166 13.70 -5.32 14.24
N LYS A 167 13.64 -4.13 13.61
CA LYS A 167 13.00 -2.92 14.18
C LYS A 167 11.64 -2.62 13.56
N THR A 168 11.17 -3.44 12.64
CA THR A 168 9.90 -3.24 11.93
C THR A 168 8.79 -4.03 12.60
N THR A 169 7.68 -3.36 12.90
CA THR A 169 6.43 -3.97 13.37
C THR A 169 5.50 -4.21 12.20
N ILE A 170 5.00 -5.44 12.04
CA ILE A 170 4.06 -5.81 10.97
C ILE A 170 2.69 -6.09 11.58
N VAL A 171 1.65 -5.51 10.98
CA VAL A 171 0.25 -5.72 11.32
C VAL A 171 -0.58 -6.03 10.08
N THR A 172 -1.61 -6.86 10.25
CA THR A 172 -2.61 -7.13 9.21
C THR A 172 -3.95 -7.47 9.86
N ALA A 173 -5.04 -6.99 9.27
CA ALA A 173 -6.38 -7.09 9.81
C ALA A 173 -7.26 -8.13 9.08
N ASN A 174 -6.66 -9.19 8.50
CA ASN A 174 -7.39 -10.22 7.75
C ASN A 174 -8.07 -9.63 6.50
N GLN A 175 -9.35 -9.94 6.30
CA GLN A 175 -10.12 -9.56 5.12
C GLN A 175 -11.51 -9.04 5.47
N SER A 176 -12.12 -8.33 4.51
CA SER A 176 -13.54 -7.96 4.53
C SER A 176 -13.94 -7.01 5.68
N GLY A 177 -12.99 -6.27 6.25
CA GLY A 177 -13.26 -5.31 7.33
C GLY A 177 -13.80 -5.94 8.62
N ARG A 178 -13.44 -7.19 8.89
CA ARG A 178 -13.90 -7.91 10.11
C ARG A 178 -13.13 -7.50 11.36
N TYR A 179 -11.93 -6.99 11.19
CA TYR A 179 -11.01 -6.59 12.25
C TYR A 179 -10.40 -5.22 11.92
N VAL A 180 -10.00 -4.51 12.96
CA VAL A 180 -9.33 -3.21 12.90
C VAL A 180 -8.02 -3.30 13.65
#